data_873772dea62b694a3cc04244a8050174
#
_entry.id   873772dea62b694a3cc04244a8050174
#
_cell.length_a   1.000
_cell.length_b   1.000
_cell.length_c   1.000
_cell.angle_alpha   90.00
_cell.angle_beta   90.00
_cell.angle_gamma   90.00
#
_symmetry.space_group_name_H-M   'P 1'
#
loop_
_entity.id
_entity.type
_entity.pdbx_description
1 polymer ?
#
loop_
_entity_poly.entity_id
_entity_poly.type
_entity_poly.pdbx_seq_one_letter_code
_entity_poly.pdbx_strand_id
1 'polypeptide(L)'
;LAGVKQLKRITAVISRTRLKMREITANTDYPGYLLKCNEELLLDSGKKIKDFQIAYQTYGNLNNQKDNAILVCHALTGDQFPAEENPITKKKGWWELMIGPNKPIDTNKYFVICTNVLGGCVGTTGPNDINPETSKIYGLDFPTITIRDMVKAQKILIDELGISKLLSVAGGSMGAMQVLQWAATYPESVRSIMSIAGSLKHSAQNIAFDEAGRQSIMLDPNW
;
A
#
# COMPACT_ATOMS: atom_id res chain seq x y z
N LEU A 1 14.96 -22.55 -5.06
CA LEU A 1 14.09 -23.74 -4.85
C LEU A 1 13.28 -23.68 -3.54
N ALA A 2 13.67 -22.85 -2.55
CA ALA A 2 12.91 -22.69 -1.30
C ALA A 2 11.65 -21.82 -1.48
N GLY A 3 11.68 -20.81 -2.35
CA GLY A 3 10.56 -19.88 -2.60
C GLY A 3 9.33 -20.54 -3.24
N VAL A 4 9.52 -21.58 -4.06
CA VAL A 4 8.42 -22.25 -4.77
C VAL A 4 7.60 -23.16 -3.82
N LYS A 5 8.19 -23.65 -2.73
CA LYS A 5 7.48 -24.47 -1.73
C LYS A 5 6.56 -23.65 -0.82
N GLN A 6 6.84 -22.38 -0.63
CA GLN A 6 6.03 -21.48 0.21
C GLN A 6 4.77 -21.00 -0.53
N LEU A 7 4.84 -20.80 -1.85
CA LEU A 7 3.67 -20.49 -2.68
C LEU A 7 2.58 -21.58 -2.62
N LYS A 8 2.97 -22.87 -2.59
CA LYS A 8 1.99 -23.99 -2.54
C LYS A 8 1.24 -24.09 -1.20
N ARG A 9 1.75 -23.52 -0.11
CA ARG A 9 1.07 -23.57 1.20
C ARG A 9 0.04 -22.44 1.39
N ILE A 10 0.19 -21.31 0.72
CA ILE A 10 -0.77 -20.20 0.80
C ILE A 10 -2.04 -20.53 0.00
N THR A 11 -1.93 -21.26 -1.11
CA THR A 11 -3.07 -21.66 -1.94
C THR A 11 -3.97 -22.73 -1.27
N ALA A 12 -3.51 -23.43 -0.24
CA ALA A 12 -4.25 -24.53 0.38
C ALA A 12 -5.16 -24.14 1.55
N VAL A 13 -5.14 -22.89 2.01
CA VAL A 13 -5.92 -22.42 3.18
C VAL A 13 -7.20 -21.67 2.80
N ILE A 14 -7.40 -21.31 1.52
CA ILE A 14 -8.56 -20.55 1.07
C ILE A 14 -9.54 -21.45 0.31
N SER A 15 -10.14 -22.39 1.02
CA SER A 15 -11.30 -23.14 0.51
C SER A 15 -12.39 -23.14 1.55
N ARG A 16 -13.36 -22.26 1.38
CA ARG A 16 -14.80 -22.38 1.61
C ARG A 16 -15.45 -21.06 2.05
N THR A 17 -15.70 -20.17 1.09
CA THR A 17 -16.94 -19.40 1.02
C THR A 17 -16.98 -18.68 -0.35
N ARG A 18 -18.09 -18.75 -1.05
CA ARG A 18 -18.31 -18.13 -2.37
C ARG A 18 -18.30 -16.60 -2.26
N LEU A 19 -17.12 -16.00 -2.19
CA LEU A 19 -16.85 -14.61 -2.53
C LEU A 19 -15.99 -14.63 -3.79
N LYS A 20 -16.21 -13.71 -4.71
CA LYS A 20 -15.42 -13.56 -5.94
C LYS A 20 -13.94 -13.61 -5.57
N MET A 21 -13.23 -14.67 -5.99
CA MET A 21 -11.83 -14.87 -5.61
C MET A 21 -10.99 -13.75 -6.18
N ARG A 22 -10.42 -12.95 -5.32
CA ARG A 22 -9.33 -12.03 -5.66
C ARG A 22 -8.06 -12.84 -5.80
N GLU A 23 -7.34 -12.63 -6.88
CA GLU A 23 -6.14 -13.41 -7.17
C GLU A 23 -4.91 -12.72 -6.58
N ILE A 24 -4.23 -13.40 -5.65
CA ILE A 24 -2.90 -12.98 -5.19
C ILE A 24 -1.87 -13.67 -6.08
N THR A 25 -1.20 -12.90 -6.90
CA THR A 25 -0.16 -13.41 -7.80
C THR A 25 1.20 -12.82 -7.46
N ALA A 26 2.26 -13.60 -7.70
CA ALA A 26 3.60 -13.02 -7.77
C ALA A 26 3.66 -12.13 -9.02
N ASN A 27 4.06 -10.87 -8.85
CA ASN A 27 4.19 -9.96 -9.97
C ASN A 27 5.48 -10.29 -10.73
N THR A 28 5.38 -10.48 -12.06
CA THR A 28 6.54 -10.75 -12.92
C THR A 28 7.30 -9.46 -13.28
N ASP A 29 6.61 -8.33 -13.32
CA ASP A 29 7.16 -7.04 -13.72
C ASP A 29 7.63 -6.20 -12.52
N TYR A 30 6.98 -6.41 -11.35
CA TYR A 30 7.37 -5.81 -10.09
C TYR A 30 7.48 -6.91 -9.05
N PRO A 31 8.66 -7.18 -8.49
CA PRO A 31 8.84 -8.20 -7.47
C PRO A 31 8.04 -7.83 -6.21
N GLY A 32 7.54 -8.87 -5.54
CA GLY A 32 6.62 -8.76 -4.43
C GLY A 32 5.29 -9.42 -4.74
N TYR A 33 4.25 -9.01 -4.05
CA TYR A 33 2.90 -9.55 -4.20
C TYR A 33 1.98 -8.54 -4.88
N LEU A 34 0.99 -9.06 -5.58
CA LEU A 34 -0.05 -8.29 -6.24
C LEU A 34 -1.42 -8.84 -5.87
N LEU A 35 -2.29 -7.97 -5.38
CA LEU A 35 -3.71 -8.25 -5.20
C LEU A 35 -4.48 -7.60 -6.35
N LYS A 36 -5.13 -8.41 -7.20
CA LYS A 36 -6.05 -7.92 -8.23
C LYS A 36 -7.45 -7.79 -7.64
N CYS A 37 -8.05 -6.63 -7.79
CA CYS A 37 -9.37 -6.29 -7.29
C CYS A 37 -10.30 -6.06 -8.49
N ASN A 38 -11.25 -6.97 -8.71
CA ASN A 38 -12.24 -6.88 -9.78
C ASN A 38 -13.49 -6.09 -9.36
N GLU A 39 -13.47 -5.50 -8.17
CA GLU A 39 -14.54 -4.68 -7.63
C GLU A 39 -14.28 -3.20 -7.89
N GLU A 40 -15.34 -2.40 -7.82
CA GLU A 40 -15.23 -0.95 -7.93
C GLU A 40 -14.80 -0.34 -6.59
N LEU A 41 -13.80 0.53 -6.61
CA LEU A 41 -13.46 1.39 -5.48
C LEU A 41 -14.08 2.78 -5.68
N LEU A 42 -15.04 3.14 -4.83
CA LEU A 42 -15.60 4.48 -4.81
C LEU A 42 -14.64 5.44 -4.11
N LEU A 43 -14.21 6.45 -4.84
CA LEU A 43 -13.28 7.49 -4.38
C LEU A 43 -14.05 8.64 -3.70
N ASP A 44 -13.34 9.41 -2.89
CA ASP A 44 -13.89 10.61 -2.25
C ASP A 44 -14.33 11.68 -3.25
N SER A 45 -13.76 11.68 -4.45
CA SER A 45 -14.18 12.53 -5.57
C SER A 45 -15.54 12.14 -6.19
N GLY A 46 -16.13 11.03 -5.78
CA GLY A 46 -17.33 10.43 -6.40
C GLY A 46 -17.04 9.62 -7.66
N LYS A 47 -15.82 9.66 -8.18
CA LYS A 47 -15.37 8.77 -9.27
C LYS A 47 -15.14 7.36 -8.76
N LYS A 48 -15.04 6.39 -9.67
CA LYS A 48 -14.77 4.99 -9.37
C LYS A 48 -13.52 4.52 -10.11
N ILE A 49 -12.78 3.63 -9.50
CA ILE A 49 -11.73 2.86 -10.18
C ILE A 49 -12.20 1.41 -10.20
N LYS A 50 -12.18 0.80 -11.38
CA LYS A 50 -12.51 -0.61 -11.62
C LYS A 50 -11.26 -1.39 -11.97
N ASP A 51 -11.30 -2.70 -11.71
CA ASP A 51 -10.23 -3.62 -12.11
C ASP A 51 -8.83 -3.10 -11.73
N PHE A 52 -8.68 -2.67 -10.48
CA PHE A 52 -7.44 -2.12 -9.97
C PHE A 52 -6.61 -3.18 -9.24
N GLN A 53 -5.35 -2.88 -9.03
CA GLN A 53 -4.43 -3.77 -8.32
C GLN A 53 -3.70 -3.04 -7.20
N ILE A 54 -3.29 -3.81 -6.18
CA ILE A 54 -2.52 -3.34 -5.05
C ILE A 54 -1.22 -4.14 -4.98
N ALA A 55 -0.09 -3.48 -5.21
CA ALA A 55 1.23 -4.05 -4.99
C ALA A 55 1.60 -3.93 -3.51
N TYR A 56 2.19 -4.99 -2.95
CA TYR A 56 2.60 -5.00 -1.55
C TYR A 56 3.75 -5.97 -1.30
N GLN A 57 4.38 -5.83 -0.16
CA GLN A 57 5.40 -6.75 0.33
C GLN A 57 5.10 -7.13 1.77
N THR A 58 5.59 -8.31 2.18
CA THR A 58 5.42 -8.80 3.55
C THR A 58 6.70 -9.35 4.13
N TYR A 59 6.87 -9.22 5.44
CA TYR A 59 8.03 -9.72 6.18
C TYR A 59 7.56 -10.44 7.45
N GLY A 60 8.23 -11.54 7.78
CA GLY A 60 7.85 -12.38 8.91
C GLY A 60 6.68 -13.30 8.60
N ASN A 61 6.02 -13.83 9.64
CA ASN A 61 4.93 -14.77 9.51
C ASN A 61 3.70 -14.31 10.28
N LEU A 62 2.55 -14.36 9.62
CA LEU A 62 1.26 -14.15 10.27
C LEU A 62 0.97 -15.34 11.19
N ASN A 63 0.72 -15.07 12.48
CA ASN A 63 0.38 -16.12 13.43
C ASN A 63 -1.04 -16.66 13.22
N ASN A 64 -1.37 -17.77 13.87
CA ASN A 64 -2.69 -18.43 13.72
C ASN A 64 -3.84 -17.54 14.21
N GLN A 65 -3.61 -16.68 15.22
CA GLN A 65 -4.58 -15.74 15.75
C GLN A 65 -4.74 -14.50 14.86
N LYS A 66 -3.82 -14.28 13.91
CA LYS A 66 -3.78 -13.12 13.02
C LYS A 66 -3.75 -11.77 13.76
N ASP A 67 -3.11 -11.72 14.92
CA ASP A 67 -3.08 -10.56 15.80
C ASP A 67 -1.69 -9.90 15.93
N ASN A 68 -0.70 -10.39 15.17
CA ASN A 68 0.67 -9.88 15.13
C ASN A 68 1.00 -9.04 13.87
N ALA A 69 -0.02 -8.59 13.14
CA ALA A 69 0.17 -7.88 11.89
C ALA A 69 0.41 -6.38 12.11
N ILE A 70 1.44 -5.84 11.48
CA ILE A 70 1.78 -4.41 11.46
C ILE A 70 1.72 -3.92 10.02
N LEU A 71 0.89 -2.91 9.74
CA LEU A 71 0.88 -2.22 8.45
C LEU A 71 1.84 -1.03 8.49
N VAL A 72 2.75 -0.97 7.53
CA VAL A 72 3.70 0.13 7.36
C VAL A 72 3.31 0.93 6.13
N CYS A 73 3.14 2.25 6.31
CA CYS A 73 2.73 3.18 5.27
C CYS A 73 3.92 4.04 4.85
N HIS A 74 4.28 3.99 3.57
CA HIS A 74 5.41 4.76 3.04
C HIS A 74 5.08 6.24 2.80
N ALA A 75 6.12 7.07 2.75
CA ALA A 75 6.05 8.49 2.38
C ALA A 75 5.83 8.66 0.86
N LEU A 76 5.63 9.91 0.40
CA LEU A 76 5.32 10.21 -1.01
C LEU A 76 6.27 9.54 -2.02
N THR A 77 7.56 9.52 -1.74
CA THR A 77 8.60 8.97 -2.62
C THR A 77 9.04 7.56 -2.25
N GLY A 78 8.33 6.90 -1.33
CA GLY A 78 8.60 5.53 -0.91
C GLY A 78 7.90 4.50 -1.79
N ASP A 79 8.11 3.26 -1.41
CA ASP A 79 7.53 2.09 -2.08
C ASP A 79 7.22 0.98 -1.05
N GLN A 80 6.78 -0.18 -1.53
CA GLN A 80 6.46 -1.34 -0.71
C GLN A 80 7.67 -2.10 -0.15
N PHE A 81 8.91 -1.64 -0.37
CA PHE A 81 10.13 -2.31 0.08
C PHE A 81 10.81 -1.58 1.26
N PRO A 82 10.21 -1.56 2.47
CA PRO A 82 10.79 -0.86 3.61
C PRO A 82 12.02 -1.54 4.21
N ALA A 83 12.16 -2.87 4.08
CA ALA A 83 13.15 -3.66 4.82
C ALA A 83 14.23 -4.28 3.93
N GLU A 84 13.99 -4.43 2.64
CA GLU A 84 14.91 -5.05 1.69
C GLU A 84 15.27 -4.10 0.55
N GLU A 85 16.29 -4.45 -0.22
CA GLU A 85 16.65 -3.72 -1.43
C GLU A 85 15.49 -3.78 -2.44
N ASN A 86 15.07 -2.62 -2.95
CA ASN A 86 14.13 -2.56 -4.06
C ASN A 86 14.76 -3.22 -5.29
N PRO A 87 14.19 -4.32 -5.79
CA PRO A 87 14.82 -5.11 -6.85
C PRO A 87 14.91 -4.41 -8.21
N ILE A 88 14.15 -3.33 -8.41
CA ILE A 88 14.17 -2.51 -9.64
C ILE A 88 15.19 -1.38 -9.48
N THR A 89 15.05 -0.55 -8.47
CA THR A 89 15.88 0.65 -8.28
C THR A 89 17.21 0.38 -7.62
N LYS A 90 17.41 -0.81 -7.05
CA LYS A 90 18.57 -1.23 -6.26
C LYS A 90 18.87 -0.33 -5.05
N LYS A 91 17.89 0.44 -4.61
CA LYS A 91 17.97 1.22 -3.38
C LYS A 91 17.66 0.33 -2.19
N LYS A 92 18.38 0.53 -1.11
CA LYS A 92 18.13 -0.13 0.17
C LYS A 92 16.73 0.19 0.68
N GLY A 93 16.16 -0.73 1.45
CA GLY A 93 14.87 -0.53 2.11
C GLY A 93 14.89 0.76 2.94
N TRP A 94 13.90 1.61 2.73
CA TRP A 94 13.85 2.94 3.34
C TRP A 94 13.67 2.92 4.86
N TRP A 95 13.32 1.77 5.43
CA TRP A 95 13.23 1.51 6.87
C TRP A 95 13.99 0.26 7.29
N GLU A 96 15.03 -0.12 6.56
CA GLU A 96 15.84 -1.32 6.84
C GLU A 96 16.42 -1.35 8.27
N LEU A 97 16.66 -0.18 8.86
CA LEU A 97 17.14 -0.10 10.25
C LEU A 97 16.06 -0.49 11.27
N MET A 98 14.80 -0.35 10.94
CA MET A 98 13.68 -0.58 11.86
C MET A 98 13.07 -1.97 11.70
N ILE A 99 13.06 -2.55 10.48
CA ILE A 99 12.33 -3.76 10.15
C ILE A 99 13.31 -4.89 9.83
N GLY A 100 13.17 -6.02 10.49
CA GLY A 100 13.98 -7.21 10.25
C GLY A 100 14.13 -8.09 11.49
N PRO A 101 14.81 -9.23 11.40
CA PRO A 101 15.09 -10.07 12.55
C PRO A 101 15.89 -9.32 13.63
N ASN A 102 15.40 -9.37 14.86
CA ASN A 102 16.00 -8.69 16.04
C ASN A 102 16.12 -7.16 15.93
N LYS A 103 15.38 -6.52 15.00
CA LYS A 103 15.24 -5.07 14.89
C LYS A 103 14.03 -4.57 15.70
N PRO A 104 13.83 -3.25 15.87
CA PRO A 104 12.68 -2.71 16.62
C PRO A 104 11.32 -3.28 16.18
N ILE A 105 11.10 -3.44 14.89
CA ILE A 105 9.98 -4.19 14.31
C ILE A 105 10.52 -5.57 13.93
N ASP A 106 10.56 -6.46 14.92
CA ASP A 106 11.19 -7.79 14.82
C ASP A 106 10.33 -8.74 13.99
N THR A 107 10.79 -9.06 12.80
CA THR A 107 10.08 -9.98 11.88
C THR A 107 10.07 -11.44 12.34
N ASN A 108 10.82 -11.81 13.40
CA ASN A 108 10.62 -13.09 14.07
C ASN A 108 9.32 -13.14 14.88
N LYS A 109 8.77 -11.98 15.27
CA LYS A 109 7.57 -11.84 16.10
C LYS A 109 6.37 -11.30 15.35
N TYR A 110 6.61 -10.35 14.44
CA TYR A 110 5.58 -9.59 13.76
C TYR A 110 5.49 -9.94 12.27
N PHE A 111 4.29 -9.92 11.76
CA PHE A 111 4.01 -9.96 10.35
C PHE A 111 3.85 -8.53 9.84
N VAL A 112 4.84 -8.05 9.10
CA VAL A 112 4.86 -6.68 8.58
C VAL A 112 4.33 -6.68 7.16
N ILE A 113 3.44 -5.74 6.86
CA ILE A 113 2.84 -5.54 5.54
C ILE A 113 3.18 -4.11 5.11
N CYS A 114 3.65 -3.93 3.89
CA CYS A 114 3.82 -2.61 3.29
C CYS A 114 3.19 -2.61 1.89
N THR A 115 2.25 -1.70 1.65
CA THR A 115 1.61 -1.53 0.34
C THR A 115 2.24 -0.38 -0.42
N ASN A 116 2.29 -0.47 -1.76
CA ASN A 116 2.39 0.72 -2.58
C ASN A 116 1.03 1.42 -2.59
N VAL A 117 1.02 2.75 -2.50
CA VAL A 117 -0.23 3.53 -2.41
C VAL A 117 -0.97 3.56 -3.74
N LEU A 118 -2.29 3.65 -3.68
CA LEU A 118 -3.13 3.91 -4.86
C LEU A 118 -2.74 5.27 -5.48
N GLY A 119 -2.58 5.30 -6.80
CA GLY A 119 -2.04 6.47 -7.50
C GLY A 119 -0.51 6.55 -7.49
N GLY A 120 0.17 5.54 -6.93
CA GLY A 120 1.62 5.38 -6.96
C GLY A 120 2.14 4.90 -8.32
N CYS A 121 3.45 4.63 -8.39
CA CYS A 121 4.12 4.23 -9.64
C CYS A 121 4.91 2.92 -9.51
N VAL A 122 4.72 2.15 -8.42
CA VAL A 122 5.47 0.91 -8.16
C VAL A 122 4.50 -0.27 -8.00
N GLY A 123 3.65 -0.47 -9.01
CA GLY A 123 2.82 -1.66 -9.18
C GLY A 123 1.38 -1.54 -8.67
N THR A 124 1.03 -0.65 -7.75
CA THR A 124 -0.38 -0.33 -7.46
C THR A 124 -0.93 0.58 -8.55
N THR A 125 -2.20 0.37 -8.93
CA THR A 125 -2.84 1.13 -9.99
C THR A 125 -2.65 2.64 -9.82
N GLY A 126 -2.14 3.27 -10.86
CA GLY A 126 -1.79 4.67 -10.92
C GLY A 126 -1.91 5.28 -12.32
N PRO A 127 -1.43 6.51 -12.53
CA PRO A 127 -1.55 7.22 -13.81
C PRO A 127 -0.93 6.50 -15.02
N ASN A 128 0.07 5.65 -14.81
CA ASN A 128 0.73 4.90 -15.90
C ASN A 128 -0.01 3.63 -16.32
N ASP A 129 -1.05 3.24 -15.59
CA ASP A 129 -1.80 2.04 -15.93
C ASP A 129 -2.83 2.30 -17.04
N ILE A 130 -3.27 1.20 -17.67
CA ILE A 130 -4.32 1.26 -18.68
C ILE A 130 -5.67 1.44 -18.00
N ASN A 131 -6.41 2.45 -18.43
CA ASN A 131 -7.80 2.62 -18.08
C ASN A 131 -8.64 1.53 -18.78
N PRO A 132 -9.31 0.64 -18.03
CA PRO A 132 -10.08 -0.46 -18.62
C PRO A 132 -11.29 0.03 -19.44
N GLU A 133 -11.78 1.23 -19.20
CA GLU A 133 -12.93 1.80 -19.93
C GLU A 133 -12.53 2.38 -21.29
N THR A 134 -11.29 2.88 -21.42
CA THR A 134 -10.82 3.55 -22.65
C THR A 134 -9.76 2.74 -23.40
N SER A 135 -9.18 1.73 -22.75
CA SER A 135 -8.01 0.97 -23.24
C SER A 135 -6.77 1.84 -23.53
N LYS A 136 -6.68 3.00 -22.89
CA LYS A 136 -5.54 3.93 -22.96
C LYS A 136 -4.92 4.12 -21.59
N ILE A 137 -3.68 4.58 -21.55
CA ILE A 137 -3.03 5.02 -20.31
C ILE A 137 -3.87 6.12 -19.69
N TYR A 138 -4.06 6.06 -18.37
CA TYR A 138 -4.80 7.10 -17.63
C TYR A 138 -4.19 8.49 -17.79
N GLY A 139 -2.89 8.62 -17.61
CA GLY A 139 -2.20 9.91 -17.64
C GLY A 139 -2.90 10.94 -16.74
N LEU A 140 -3.22 12.10 -17.28
CA LEU A 140 -3.91 13.19 -16.58
C LEU A 140 -5.40 12.91 -16.29
N ASP A 141 -5.98 11.89 -16.92
CA ASP A 141 -7.37 11.46 -16.65
C ASP A 141 -7.49 10.60 -15.40
N PHE A 142 -6.35 10.21 -14.80
CA PHE A 142 -6.37 9.47 -13.53
C PHE A 142 -7.12 10.28 -12.47
N PRO A 143 -8.05 9.66 -11.74
CA PRO A 143 -8.85 10.40 -10.77
C PRO A 143 -7.99 10.91 -9.61
N THR A 144 -8.37 12.05 -9.05
CA THR A 144 -7.77 12.57 -7.83
C THR A 144 -7.93 11.57 -6.69
N ILE A 145 -6.85 11.19 -6.06
CA ILE A 145 -6.79 10.27 -4.93
C ILE A 145 -6.55 11.05 -3.64
N THR A 146 -7.34 10.73 -2.62
CA THR A 146 -7.15 11.25 -1.26
C THR A 146 -6.42 10.24 -0.38
N ILE A 147 -5.93 10.68 0.78
CA ILE A 147 -5.37 9.78 1.81
C ILE A 147 -6.41 8.74 2.24
N ARG A 148 -7.70 9.11 2.30
CA ARG A 148 -8.78 8.18 2.62
C ARG A 148 -8.94 7.10 1.55
N ASP A 149 -8.79 7.44 0.27
CA ASP A 149 -8.86 6.46 -0.82
C ASP A 149 -7.69 5.47 -0.77
N MET A 150 -6.47 5.95 -0.44
CA MET A 150 -5.32 5.07 -0.19
C MET A 150 -5.62 4.08 0.95
N VAL A 151 -6.18 4.57 2.05
CA VAL A 151 -6.53 3.74 3.22
C VAL A 151 -7.67 2.76 2.91
N LYS A 152 -8.66 3.15 2.12
CA LYS A 152 -9.71 2.23 1.64
C LYS A 152 -9.10 1.07 0.82
N ALA A 153 -8.17 1.37 -0.09
CA ALA A 153 -7.48 0.33 -0.85
C ALA A 153 -6.66 -0.60 0.06
N GLN A 154 -5.91 -0.04 1.02
CA GLN A 154 -5.17 -0.84 2.01
C GLN A 154 -6.11 -1.74 2.83
N LYS A 155 -7.28 -1.23 3.24
CA LYS A 155 -8.25 -2.03 4.00
C LYS A 155 -8.72 -3.25 3.21
N ILE A 156 -8.92 -3.12 1.91
CA ILE A 156 -9.26 -4.26 1.03
C ILE A 156 -8.19 -5.36 1.13
N LEU A 157 -6.91 -5.00 1.07
CA LEU A 157 -5.82 -5.98 1.22
C LEU A 157 -5.82 -6.63 2.61
N ILE A 158 -5.98 -5.84 3.67
CA ILE A 158 -5.98 -6.35 5.05
C ILE A 158 -7.13 -7.33 5.27
N ASP A 159 -8.31 -7.05 4.70
CA ASP A 159 -9.46 -7.96 4.75
C ASP A 159 -9.21 -9.25 3.96
N GLU A 160 -8.59 -9.15 2.79
CA GLU A 160 -8.24 -10.32 1.96
C GLU A 160 -7.23 -11.24 2.65
N LEU A 161 -6.29 -10.68 3.41
CA LEU A 161 -5.37 -11.44 4.26
C LEU A 161 -6.07 -12.08 5.48
N GLY A 162 -7.35 -11.74 5.69
CA GLY A 162 -8.18 -12.22 6.79
C GLY A 162 -7.76 -11.65 8.14
N ILE A 163 -7.19 -10.46 8.16
CA ILE A 163 -6.74 -9.76 9.36
C ILE A 163 -7.86 -8.81 9.80
N SER A 164 -8.55 -9.18 10.88
CA SER A 164 -9.65 -8.38 11.41
C SER A 164 -9.17 -7.14 12.17
N LYS A 165 -7.99 -7.23 12.80
CA LYS A 165 -7.43 -6.14 13.61
C LYS A 165 -5.91 -6.11 13.52
N LEU A 166 -5.37 -5.01 13.00
CA LEU A 166 -3.93 -4.75 12.98
C LEU A 166 -3.42 -4.48 14.39
N LEU A 167 -2.25 -5.04 14.73
CA LEU A 167 -1.55 -4.73 15.97
C LEU A 167 -1.12 -3.27 15.98
N SER A 168 -0.61 -2.79 14.84
CA SER A 168 -0.24 -1.38 14.69
C SER A 168 -0.32 -0.95 13.22
N VAL A 169 -0.55 0.35 13.00
CA VAL A 169 -0.30 1.03 11.73
C VAL A 169 0.77 2.09 11.96
N ALA A 170 1.86 2.03 11.21
CA ALA A 170 3.01 2.91 11.39
C ALA A 170 3.41 3.59 10.08
N GLY A 171 3.84 4.86 10.14
CA GLY A 171 4.30 5.56 8.93
C GLY A 171 4.79 6.96 9.20
N GLY A 172 5.58 7.48 8.25
CA GLY A 172 6.15 8.83 8.30
C GLY A 172 5.66 9.72 7.16
N SER A 173 5.59 11.04 7.39
CA SER A 173 5.18 12.04 6.40
C SER A 173 3.78 11.73 5.82
N MET A 174 3.64 11.55 4.51
CA MET A 174 2.38 11.10 3.89
C MET A 174 1.92 9.74 4.46
N GLY A 175 2.85 8.85 4.84
CA GLY A 175 2.53 7.62 5.56
C GLY A 175 1.89 7.88 6.91
N ALA A 176 2.33 8.91 7.63
CA ALA A 176 1.72 9.32 8.90
C ALA A 176 0.29 9.85 8.74
N MET A 177 0.00 10.51 7.62
CA MET A 177 -1.38 10.93 7.29
C MET A 177 -2.28 9.71 7.04
N GLN A 178 -1.76 8.68 6.38
CA GLN A 178 -2.46 7.40 6.21
C GLN A 178 -2.72 6.73 7.56
N VAL A 179 -1.73 6.72 8.47
CA VAL A 179 -1.86 6.20 9.85
C VAL A 179 -3.00 6.88 10.60
N LEU A 180 -3.05 8.22 10.56
CA LEU A 180 -4.12 8.99 11.19
C LEU A 180 -5.49 8.71 10.55
N GLN A 181 -5.52 8.57 9.23
CA GLN A 181 -6.73 8.23 8.49
C GLN A 181 -7.22 6.82 8.82
N TRP A 182 -6.33 5.84 9.02
CA TRP A 182 -6.68 4.50 9.51
C TRP A 182 -7.41 4.57 10.85
N ALA A 183 -6.85 5.31 11.82
CA ALA A 183 -7.47 5.46 13.13
C ALA A 183 -8.83 6.17 13.06
N ALA A 184 -8.98 7.14 12.18
CA ALA A 184 -10.23 7.88 12.01
C ALA A 184 -11.32 7.08 11.27
N THR A 185 -10.93 6.25 10.28
CA THR A 185 -11.89 5.54 9.43
C THR A 185 -12.22 4.15 9.94
N TYR A 186 -11.22 3.45 10.49
CA TYR A 186 -11.33 2.06 10.94
C TYR A 186 -10.82 1.85 12.37
N PRO A 187 -11.32 2.60 13.37
CA PRO A 187 -10.80 2.54 14.75
C PRO A 187 -10.86 1.13 15.36
N GLU A 188 -11.89 0.34 15.02
CA GLU A 188 -12.03 -1.01 15.52
C GLU A 188 -11.05 -2.01 14.87
N SER A 189 -10.53 -1.68 13.69
CA SER A 189 -9.58 -2.53 12.94
C SER A 189 -8.11 -2.28 13.29
N VAL A 190 -7.83 -1.38 14.25
CA VAL A 190 -6.46 -1.01 14.67
C VAL A 190 -6.35 -1.03 16.18
N ARG A 191 -5.27 -1.63 16.72
CA ARG A 191 -5.01 -1.63 18.17
C ARG A 191 -4.17 -0.42 18.61
N SER A 192 -3.20 -0.04 17.77
CA SER A 192 -2.31 1.10 18.02
C SER A 192 -1.85 1.76 16.74
N ILE A 193 -1.41 3.01 16.82
CA ILE A 193 -0.86 3.74 15.69
C ILE A 193 0.46 4.41 16.06
N MET A 194 1.34 4.56 15.07
CA MET A 194 2.60 5.30 15.17
C MET A 194 2.69 6.29 14.00
N SER A 195 2.26 7.52 14.25
CA SER A 195 2.30 8.62 13.27
C SER A 195 3.56 9.47 13.50
N ILE A 196 4.46 9.51 12.51
CA ILE A 196 5.78 10.16 12.61
C ILE A 196 5.82 11.32 11.61
N ALA A 197 6.09 12.54 12.10
CA ALA A 197 6.25 13.74 11.27
C ALA A 197 5.08 13.94 10.28
N GLY A 198 3.85 13.68 10.72
CA GLY A 198 2.63 13.87 9.95
C GLY A 198 1.84 15.09 10.41
N SER A 199 0.81 15.43 9.65
CA SER A 199 -0.16 16.45 10.01
C SER A 199 -1.59 16.00 9.70
N LEU A 200 -2.56 16.50 10.45
CA LEU A 200 -3.99 16.26 10.20
C LEU A 200 -4.50 17.08 9.01
N LYS A 201 -3.84 18.21 8.72
CA LYS A 201 -4.23 19.14 7.66
C LYS A 201 -3.00 19.89 7.17
N HIS A 202 -2.85 20.01 5.86
CA HIS A 202 -1.82 20.88 5.28
C HIS A 202 -2.14 22.35 5.60
N SER A 203 -1.10 23.09 5.98
CA SER A 203 -1.17 24.55 6.09
C SER A 203 -1.23 25.18 4.70
N ALA A 204 -1.69 26.43 4.62
CA ALA A 204 -1.63 27.20 3.36
C ALA A 204 -0.21 27.28 2.80
N GLN A 205 0.81 27.36 3.66
CA GLN A 205 2.22 27.36 3.26
C GLN A 205 2.61 26.04 2.60
N ASN A 206 2.25 24.89 3.17
CA ASN A 206 2.53 23.58 2.59
C ASN A 206 1.86 23.44 1.22
N ILE A 207 0.60 23.83 1.11
CA ILE A 207 -0.13 23.81 -0.17
C ILE A 207 0.58 24.68 -1.22
N ALA A 208 1.08 25.87 -0.84
CA ALA A 208 1.82 26.75 -1.74
C ALA A 208 3.14 26.12 -2.22
N PHE A 209 3.89 25.43 -1.35
CA PHE A 209 5.10 24.71 -1.74
C PHE A 209 4.81 23.55 -2.70
N ASP A 210 3.78 22.77 -2.42
CA ASP A 210 3.37 21.63 -3.28
C ASP A 210 2.92 22.16 -4.65
N GLU A 211 2.18 23.27 -4.70
CA GLU A 211 1.75 23.91 -5.95
C GLU A 211 2.92 24.46 -6.74
N ALA A 212 3.89 25.11 -6.09
CA ALA A 212 5.11 25.61 -6.76
C ALA A 212 5.90 24.44 -7.39
N GLY A 213 6.04 23.30 -6.68
CA GLY A 213 6.67 22.10 -7.21
C GLY A 213 5.91 21.54 -8.42
N ARG A 214 4.60 21.44 -8.34
CA ARG A 214 3.73 20.97 -9.42
C ARG A 214 3.84 21.87 -10.67
N GLN A 215 3.78 23.18 -10.49
CA GLN A 215 3.94 24.12 -11.60
C GLN A 215 5.32 24.05 -12.24
N SER A 216 6.37 23.85 -11.46
CA SER A 216 7.72 23.67 -11.97
C SER A 216 7.85 22.46 -12.89
N ILE A 217 7.20 21.35 -12.55
CA ILE A 217 7.17 20.14 -13.39
C ILE A 217 6.39 20.41 -14.69
N MET A 218 5.23 21.02 -14.60
CA MET A 218 4.36 21.30 -15.74
C MET A 218 4.95 22.35 -16.72
N LEU A 219 5.90 23.17 -16.27
CA LEU A 219 6.63 24.12 -17.10
C LEU A 219 7.83 23.52 -17.82
N ASP A 220 8.19 22.26 -17.52
CA ASP A 220 9.25 21.57 -18.27
C ASP A 220 8.78 21.33 -19.71
N PRO A 221 9.54 21.75 -20.75
CA PRO A 221 9.16 21.55 -22.13
C PRO A 221 9.05 20.08 -22.56
N ASN A 222 9.56 19.16 -21.74
CA ASN A 222 9.47 17.70 -21.96
C ASN A 222 8.34 17.04 -21.16
N TRP A 223 7.51 17.85 -20.49
CA TRP A 223 6.32 17.39 -19.73
C TRP A 223 5.31 16.66 -20.62
#